data_19b3acada70b25ac10763b4f23bd72b3
#
_entry.id   19b3acada70b25ac10763b4f23bd72b3
#
_cell.length_a   1.000
_cell.length_b   1.000
_cell.length_c   1.000
_cell.angle_alpha   90.00
_cell.angle_beta   90.00
_cell.angle_gamma   90.00
#
_symmetry.space_group_name_H-M   'P 1'
#
loop_
_entity.id
_entity.type
_entity.pdbx_description
1 polymer ?
#
loop_
_entity_poly.entity_id
_entity_poly.type
_entity_poly.pdbx_seq_one_letter_code
_entity_poly.pdbx_strand_id
1 'polypeptide(L)'
;MASPRWLLPDAVLWDGSLLEGTAVEVSPAGGLLSAGKPPPGAVVERLPRCLLLPGLVDVHSHAFQRTLRGRTQARSPEGEVDDFWTWREVMYRAAMVLDPEGVYLASRQCFLEMALAGITTVGEFHYLHHQPDGRPYADPLELALQVIRAAREVGLRIVLLRAGYSRPGYRAPENPRQRRFYDASPEAWLRAAADLRSRIARDPLVTVGLAPHSVRAVPRAWLEEAARADAWLVHMHVAEQPEEVVVCQAEYDRRPVELLAELGLISPAFTAVHAVHTLPHERELLRGASVCACPTTERDLGDGVLAADGMLRAGVRLCIGTDSQTTLDLFDELRAMEGSLRLTRGRRAVLDAPPGPDGLGRLLLSFASENGARALGVPGGSLHPGAPADLFTVDLDHPSLAGASRESLVASVVFGAPAAAIRDVAVQGLWVVRDGRHPLAEESGRAYAELCRRVFAP
;
A
#
# COMPACT_ATOMS: atom_id res chain seq x y z
N MET A 1 -6.57 34.60 -10.90
CA MET A 1 -6.47 33.12 -10.74
C MET A 1 -5.18 32.68 -11.41
N ALA A 2 -4.41 31.78 -10.85
CA ALA A 2 -3.23 31.23 -11.51
C ALA A 2 -3.67 30.50 -12.80
N SER A 3 -2.86 30.58 -13.87
CA SER A 3 -3.16 29.90 -15.14
C SER A 3 -2.79 28.41 -15.06
N PRO A 4 -3.49 27.54 -15.82
CA PRO A 4 -3.08 26.15 -15.97
C PRO A 4 -1.66 26.05 -16.54
N ARG A 5 -0.94 24.98 -16.19
CA ARG A 5 0.35 24.63 -16.79
C ARG A 5 0.24 23.36 -17.62
N TRP A 6 1.14 23.20 -18.56
CA TRP A 6 1.20 22.05 -19.44
C TRP A 6 2.50 21.28 -19.20
N LEU A 7 2.40 19.99 -18.94
CA LEU A 7 3.54 19.07 -18.83
C LEU A 7 3.73 18.39 -20.18
N LEU A 8 4.91 18.53 -20.79
CA LEU A 8 5.22 17.94 -22.10
C LEU A 8 6.32 16.87 -21.98
N PRO A 9 5.94 15.61 -21.72
CA PRO A 9 6.84 14.44 -21.79
C PRO A 9 7.04 13.99 -23.24
N ASP A 10 8.01 13.09 -23.49
CA ASP A 10 8.15 12.41 -24.78
C ASP A 10 7.00 11.43 -25.01
N ALA A 11 6.54 10.74 -23.96
CA ALA A 11 5.38 9.87 -24.00
C ALA A 11 4.55 9.98 -22.70
N VAL A 12 3.25 9.73 -22.79
CA VAL A 12 2.31 9.69 -21.64
C VAL A 12 1.32 8.56 -21.78
N LEU A 13 1.05 7.85 -20.69
CA LEU A 13 -0.05 6.89 -20.62
C LEU A 13 -1.32 7.63 -20.20
N TRP A 14 -2.10 8.09 -21.19
CA TRP A 14 -3.31 8.89 -21.00
C TRP A 14 -4.55 8.07 -21.36
N ASP A 15 -5.50 7.97 -20.45
CA ASP A 15 -6.76 7.23 -20.62
C ASP A 15 -6.55 5.83 -21.24
N GLY A 16 -5.59 5.09 -20.67
CA GLY A 16 -5.19 3.76 -21.14
C GLY A 16 -4.42 3.73 -22.46
N SER A 17 -4.21 4.86 -23.15
CA SER A 17 -3.49 4.95 -24.42
C SER A 17 -2.10 5.57 -24.26
N LEU A 18 -1.08 5.00 -24.92
CA LEU A 18 0.25 5.58 -24.97
C LEU A 18 0.30 6.63 -26.08
N LEU A 19 0.45 7.91 -25.69
CA LEU A 19 0.54 9.05 -26.59
C LEU A 19 1.94 9.64 -26.59
N GLU A 20 2.48 10.01 -27.76
CA GLU A 20 3.78 10.64 -27.93
C GLU A 20 3.62 12.14 -28.26
N GLY A 21 4.59 12.95 -27.80
CA GLY A 21 4.61 14.39 -28.07
C GLY A 21 3.35 15.13 -27.63
N THR A 22 2.61 14.55 -26.68
CA THR A 22 1.34 15.07 -26.18
C THR A 22 1.55 15.67 -24.81
N ALA A 23 1.15 16.94 -24.65
CA ALA A 23 1.20 17.61 -23.36
C ALA A 23 -0.05 17.35 -22.54
N VAL A 24 0.09 17.36 -21.22
CA VAL A 24 -1.00 17.20 -20.24
C VAL A 24 -1.24 18.53 -19.54
N GLU A 25 -2.47 18.99 -19.54
CA GLU A 25 -2.88 20.22 -18.88
C GLU A 25 -3.22 19.96 -17.41
N VAL A 26 -2.55 20.70 -16.52
CA VAL A 26 -2.75 20.62 -15.07
C VAL A 26 -3.35 21.94 -14.58
N SER A 27 -4.48 21.86 -13.91
CA SER A 27 -5.15 23.03 -13.30
C SER A 27 -4.36 23.59 -12.12
N PRO A 28 -4.57 24.84 -11.72
CA PRO A 28 -4.00 25.40 -10.51
C PRO A 28 -4.38 24.66 -9.22
N ALA A 29 -5.50 23.96 -9.24
CA ALA A 29 -5.96 23.12 -8.12
C ALA A 29 -5.36 21.70 -8.12
N GLY A 30 -4.48 21.39 -9.08
CA GLY A 30 -3.80 20.10 -9.16
C GLY A 30 -4.63 18.98 -9.80
N GLY A 31 -5.68 19.29 -10.55
CA GLY A 31 -6.44 18.34 -11.35
C GLY A 31 -5.99 18.31 -12.81
N LEU A 32 -6.13 17.18 -13.47
CA LEU A 32 -5.91 17.01 -14.90
C LEU A 32 -7.11 17.55 -15.69
N LEU A 33 -6.85 18.37 -16.71
CA LEU A 33 -7.91 18.99 -17.51
C LEU A 33 -8.03 18.35 -18.89
N SER A 34 -6.92 18.20 -19.59
CA SER A 34 -6.88 17.69 -20.95
C SER A 34 -5.50 17.15 -21.33
N ALA A 35 -5.43 16.43 -22.44
CA ALA A 35 -4.17 16.09 -23.10
C ALA A 35 -4.24 16.53 -24.57
N GLY A 36 -3.16 17.13 -25.08
CA GLY A 36 -3.13 17.61 -26.46
C GLY A 36 -2.01 18.61 -26.72
N LYS A 37 -2.21 19.44 -27.73
CA LYS A 37 -1.26 20.50 -28.08
C LYS A 37 -1.54 21.75 -27.22
N PRO A 38 -0.55 22.29 -26.49
CA PRO A 38 -0.72 23.50 -25.71
C PRO A 38 -1.13 24.68 -26.62
N PRO A 39 -2.04 25.58 -26.17
CA PRO A 39 -2.38 26.75 -26.91
C PRO A 39 -1.21 27.76 -26.97
N PRO A 40 -1.19 28.69 -27.95
CA PRO A 40 -0.16 29.72 -28.02
C PRO A 40 -0.12 30.54 -26.71
N GLY A 41 1.10 30.74 -26.17
CA GLY A 41 1.30 31.49 -24.93
C GLY A 41 1.07 30.70 -23.64
N ALA A 42 0.73 29.41 -23.72
CA ALA A 42 0.62 28.54 -22.53
C ALA A 42 1.97 28.35 -21.81
N VAL A 43 1.92 28.23 -20.49
CA VAL A 43 3.09 27.85 -19.70
C VAL A 43 3.34 26.36 -19.87
N VAL A 44 4.43 26.01 -20.55
CA VAL A 44 4.79 24.62 -20.85
C VAL A 44 6.07 24.23 -20.11
N GLU A 45 5.96 23.27 -19.23
CA GLU A 45 7.07 22.57 -18.58
C GLU A 45 7.47 21.35 -19.42
N ARG A 46 8.65 21.38 -20.01
CA ARG A 46 9.18 20.27 -20.79
C ARG A 46 9.79 19.22 -19.89
N LEU A 47 9.41 17.96 -20.11
CA LEU A 47 9.93 16.77 -19.43
C LEU A 47 10.62 15.87 -20.47
N PRO A 48 11.79 16.31 -21.01
CA PRO A 48 12.45 15.60 -22.11
C PRO A 48 12.92 14.21 -21.65
N ARG A 49 12.88 13.28 -22.56
CA ARG A 49 13.32 11.89 -22.35
C ARG A 49 12.58 11.20 -21.20
N CYS A 50 11.29 11.48 -21.06
CA CYS A 50 10.46 10.90 -20.03
C CYS A 50 9.20 10.24 -20.57
N LEU A 51 8.84 9.12 -19.93
CA LEU A 51 7.49 8.56 -19.95
C LEU A 51 6.74 9.06 -18.71
N LEU A 52 5.58 9.68 -18.91
CA LEU A 52 4.67 10.12 -17.84
C LEU A 52 3.63 9.02 -17.57
N LEU A 53 3.55 8.57 -16.32
CA LEU A 53 2.67 7.51 -15.86
C LEU A 53 1.80 7.99 -14.68
N PRO A 54 0.61 7.36 -14.44
CA PRO A 54 -0.17 7.61 -13.23
C PRO A 54 0.61 7.24 -11.99
N GLY A 55 0.47 8.03 -10.92
CA GLY A 55 1.12 7.78 -9.64
C GLY A 55 0.79 6.38 -9.10
N LEU A 56 1.80 5.73 -8.55
CA LEU A 56 1.64 4.41 -7.94
C LEU A 56 0.90 4.51 -6.61
N VAL A 57 0.12 3.48 -6.30
CA VAL A 57 -0.72 3.38 -5.11
C VAL A 57 -0.34 2.15 -4.32
N ASP A 58 0.27 2.35 -3.17
CA ASP A 58 0.57 1.31 -2.19
C ASP A 58 -0.66 1.09 -1.30
N VAL A 59 -1.33 -0.06 -1.44
CA VAL A 59 -2.64 -0.29 -0.81
C VAL A 59 -2.52 -0.73 0.63
N HIS A 60 -1.37 -1.28 1.04
CA HIS A 60 -1.16 -1.82 2.37
C HIS A 60 0.27 -1.62 2.84
N SER A 61 0.42 -0.94 3.96
CA SER A 61 1.69 -0.54 4.55
C SER A 61 1.62 -0.54 6.08
N HIS A 62 2.72 -0.92 6.70
CA HIS A 62 3.00 -0.72 8.13
C HIS A 62 4.30 0.08 8.26
N ALA A 63 4.24 1.39 8.09
CA ALA A 63 5.41 2.25 7.92
C ALA A 63 6.48 2.10 9.02
N PHE A 64 6.08 1.90 10.29
CA PHE A 64 7.02 1.73 11.39
C PHE A 64 7.89 0.46 11.26
N GLN A 65 7.40 -0.56 10.54
CA GLN A 65 8.12 -1.82 10.31
C GLN A 65 9.34 -1.63 9.41
N ARG A 66 9.45 -0.48 8.71
CA ARG A 66 10.69 -0.15 7.99
C ARG A 66 11.94 -0.20 8.91
N THR A 67 11.77 0.01 10.21
CA THR A 67 12.86 -0.14 11.19
C THR A 67 13.43 -1.56 11.26
N LEU A 68 12.69 -2.56 10.82
CA LEU A 68 13.10 -3.98 10.81
C LEU A 68 14.04 -4.36 9.66
N ARG A 69 14.20 -3.47 8.66
CA ARG A 69 14.99 -3.74 7.45
C ARG A 69 16.35 -4.37 7.74
N GLY A 70 16.58 -5.57 7.18
CA GLY A 70 17.83 -6.32 7.33
C GLY A 70 18.07 -6.93 8.71
N ARG A 71 17.11 -6.83 9.65
CA ARG A 71 17.22 -7.36 11.01
C ARG A 71 16.42 -8.63 11.25
N THR A 72 15.59 -9.00 10.31
CA THR A 72 14.74 -10.19 10.33
C THR A 72 15.18 -11.25 9.32
N GLN A 73 16.32 -11.03 8.66
CA GLN A 73 16.84 -11.91 7.62
C GLN A 73 17.90 -12.90 8.17
N ALA A 74 18.24 -12.81 9.45
CA ALA A 74 19.23 -13.69 10.07
C ALA A 74 18.55 -14.95 10.59
N ARG A 75 19.22 -16.09 10.38
CA ARG A 75 18.81 -17.36 10.97
C ARG A 75 19.06 -17.34 12.48
N SER A 76 18.11 -17.87 13.26
CA SER A 76 18.26 -18.02 14.71
C SER A 76 19.43 -18.90 15.09
N PRO A 77 20.25 -18.54 16.10
CA PRO A 77 21.41 -19.33 16.51
C PRO A 77 21.08 -20.73 17.02
N GLU A 78 19.90 -20.92 17.58
CA GLU A 78 19.47 -22.10 18.32
C GLU A 78 18.89 -23.21 17.44
N GLY A 79 18.90 -23.05 16.11
CA GLY A 79 18.41 -24.06 15.17
C GLY A 79 16.89 -24.23 15.14
N GLU A 80 16.14 -23.32 15.77
CA GLU A 80 14.69 -23.23 15.65
C GLU A 80 14.28 -22.84 14.22
N VAL A 81 13.07 -23.19 13.84
CA VAL A 81 12.51 -22.78 12.54
C VAL A 81 12.17 -21.31 12.61
N ASP A 82 12.83 -20.49 11.77
CA ASP A 82 12.47 -19.10 11.60
C ASP A 82 11.23 -19.02 10.70
N ASP A 83 10.16 -18.43 11.22
CA ASP A 83 8.85 -18.31 10.59
C ASP A 83 8.19 -16.97 10.90
N PHE A 84 6.96 -16.80 10.47
CA PHE A 84 6.12 -15.64 10.78
C PHE A 84 6.10 -15.31 12.30
N TRP A 85 6.10 -16.32 13.18
CA TRP A 85 5.96 -16.10 14.62
C TRP A 85 7.24 -15.56 15.25
N THR A 86 8.40 -16.03 14.81
CA THR A 86 9.71 -15.52 15.24
C THR A 86 9.95 -14.11 14.74
N TRP A 87 9.58 -13.81 13.48
CA TRP A 87 9.61 -12.47 12.91
C TRP A 87 8.73 -11.50 13.75
N ARG A 88 7.52 -11.91 14.10
CA ARG A 88 6.58 -11.11 14.89
C ARG A 88 7.14 -10.69 16.25
N GLU A 89 7.95 -11.53 16.88
CA GLU A 89 8.61 -11.20 18.14
C GLU A 89 9.64 -10.07 17.98
N VAL A 90 10.37 -10.00 16.86
CA VAL A 90 11.28 -8.89 16.55
C VAL A 90 10.48 -7.60 16.31
N MET A 91 9.38 -7.69 15.60
CA MET A 91 8.47 -6.57 15.35
C MET A 91 7.89 -6.02 16.65
N TYR A 92 7.45 -6.87 17.58
CA TYR A 92 6.95 -6.41 18.88
C TYR A 92 8.03 -5.69 19.70
N ARG A 93 9.28 -6.17 19.68
CA ARG A 93 10.39 -5.47 20.36
C ARG A 93 10.58 -4.06 19.80
N ALA A 94 10.61 -3.92 18.48
CA ALA A 94 10.70 -2.59 17.85
C ALA A 94 9.49 -1.72 18.21
N ALA A 95 8.28 -2.27 18.10
CA ALA A 95 7.05 -1.57 18.44
C ALA A 95 7.04 -1.03 19.87
N MET A 96 7.60 -1.75 20.86
CA MET A 96 7.63 -1.35 22.27
C MET A 96 8.56 -0.18 22.58
N VAL A 97 9.53 0.13 21.71
CA VAL A 97 10.50 1.23 21.92
C VAL A 97 10.06 2.53 21.26
N LEU A 98 9.21 2.45 20.24
CA LEU A 98 8.78 3.62 19.47
C LEU A 98 7.83 4.51 20.30
N ASP A 99 8.31 5.71 20.66
CA ASP A 99 7.51 6.82 21.16
C ASP A 99 6.84 7.60 20.00
N PRO A 100 6.01 8.62 20.23
CA PRO A 100 5.37 9.39 19.16
C PRO A 100 6.35 9.95 18.13
N GLU A 101 7.48 10.50 18.57
CA GLU A 101 8.52 11.00 17.67
C GLU A 101 9.17 9.84 16.88
N GLY A 102 9.39 8.69 17.51
CA GLY A 102 9.90 7.50 16.84
C GLY A 102 8.95 6.98 15.75
N VAL A 103 7.65 6.97 16.00
CA VAL A 103 6.63 6.62 15.01
C VAL A 103 6.64 7.60 13.84
N TYR A 104 6.71 8.91 14.13
CA TYR A 104 6.82 9.94 13.10
C TYR A 104 8.07 9.77 12.24
N LEU A 105 9.26 9.60 12.85
CA LEU A 105 10.53 9.47 12.13
C LEU A 105 10.57 8.20 11.25
N ALA A 106 10.07 7.07 11.78
CA ALA A 106 9.98 5.82 11.03
C ALA A 106 9.05 5.96 9.83
N SER A 107 7.85 6.54 10.04
CA SER A 107 6.87 6.76 8.98
C SER A 107 7.37 7.75 7.94
N ARG A 108 8.02 8.85 8.36
CA ARG A 108 8.58 9.86 7.44
C ARG A 108 9.63 9.25 6.52
N GLN A 109 10.53 8.42 7.04
CA GLN A 109 11.53 7.76 6.22
C GLN A 109 10.90 6.76 5.26
N CYS A 110 9.94 5.96 5.72
CA CYS A 110 9.22 5.00 4.87
C CYS A 110 8.50 5.73 3.72
N PHE A 111 7.72 6.74 4.01
CA PHE A 111 6.97 7.50 3.01
C PHE A 111 7.88 8.27 2.05
N LEU A 112 9.02 8.75 2.53
CA LEU A 112 10.04 9.36 1.67
C LEU A 112 10.61 8.37 0.65
N GLU A 113 10.96 7.16 1.08
CA GLU A 113 11.41 6.10 0.17
C GLU A 113 10.29 5.71 -0.82
N MET A 114 9.03 5.65 -0.38
CA MET A 114 7.87 5.47 -1.25
C MET A 114 7.75 6.56 -2.31
N ALA A 115 7.87 7.84 -1.91
CA ALA A 115 7.84 8.96 -2.87
C ALA A 115 8.93 8.83 -3.93
N LEU A 116 10.16 8.49 -3.53
CA LEU A 116 11.29 8.24 -4.45
C LEU A 116 11.04 7.05 -5.39
N ALA A 117 10.18 6.11 -5.00
CA ALA A 117 9.77 4.95 -5.81
C ALA A 117 8.49 5.19 -6.64
N GLY A 118 8.03 6.45 -6.79
CA GLY A 118 6.88 6.79 -7.62
C GLY A 118 5.52 6.59 -6.97
N ILE A 119 5.48 6.22 -5.70
CA ILE A 119 4.25 6.06 -4.94
C ILE A 119 3.75 7.46 -4.55
N THR A 120 2.49 7.74 -4.89
CA THR A 120 1.82 9.01 -4.62
C THR A 120 0.74 8.90 -3.55
N THR A 121 0.28 7.66 -3.30
CA THR A 121 -0.79 7.36 -2.35
C THR A 121 -0.44 6.10 -1.57
N VAL A 122 -0.67 6.13 -0.25
CA VAL A 122 -0.44 4.99 0.63
C VAL A 122 -1.67 4.69 1.49
N GLY A 123 -2.02 3.39 1.59
CA GLY A 123 -2.95 2.83 2.57
C GLY A 123 -2.17 2.34 3.79
N GLU A 124 -2.09 3.14 4.82
CA GLU A 124 -1.32 2.84 6.03
C GLU A 124 -2.17 2.14 7.06
N PHE A 125 -1.91 0.85 7.28
CA PHE A 125 -2.62 0.00 8.25
C PHE A 125 -2.03 0.23 9.65
N HIS A 126 -2.63 1.17 10.38
CA HIS A 126 -2.11 1.71 11.64
C HIS A 126 -2.71 1.01 12.86
N TYR A 127 -1.88 0.28 13.62
CA TYR A 127 -2.29 -0.46 14.82
C TYR A 127 -1.51 -0.11 16.11
N LEU A 128 -0.61 0.89 16.08
CA LEU A 128 0.01 1.42 17.27
C LEU A 128 -0.85 2.54 17.87
N HIS A 129 -1.52 2.30 19.01
CA HIS A 129 -2.50 3.26 19.55
C HIS A 129 -2.08 3.86 20.89
N HIS A 130 -1.44 3.05 21.73
CA HIS A 130 -1.22 3.37 23.13
C HIS A 130 0.29 3.44 23.48
N GLN A 131 0.57 3.86 24.71
CA GLN A 131 1.88 3.71 25.32
C GLN A 131 2.26 2.22 25.40
N PRO A 132 3.55 1.90 25.59
CA PRO A 132 4.00 0.49 25.67
C PRO A 132 3.27 -0.34 26.74
N ASP A 133 2.81 0.26 27.83
CA ASP A 133 2.07 -0.40 28.90
C ASP A 133 0.55 -0.54 28.62
N GLY A 134 0.08 -0.05 27.46
CA GLY A 134 -1.33 -0.08 27.05
C GLY A 134 -2.18 1.11 27.50
N ARG A 135 -1.60 2.08 28.25
CA ARG A 135 -2.32 3.29 28.62
C ARG A 135 -2.43 4.25 27.42
N PRO A 136 -3.53 4.95 27.24
CA PRO A 136 -3.63 5.97 26.20
C PRO A 136 -2.64 7.10 26.42
N TYR A 137 -2.24 7.77 25.35
CA TYR A 137 -1.59 9.07 25.41
C TYR A 137 -2.60 10.14 25.88
N ALA A 138 -2.12 11.34 26.21
CA ALA A 138 -2.99 12.47 26.55
C ALA A 138 -4.00 12.78 25.41
N ASP A 139 -3.55 12.70 24.17
CA ASP A 139 -4.41 12.58 23.00
C ASP A 139 -4.46 11.11 22.57
N PRO A 140 -5.62 10.43 22.63
CA PRO A 140 -5.73 9.03 22.21
C PRO A 140 -5.41 8.78 20.73
N LEU A 141 -5.36 9.83 19.89
CA LEU A 141 -5.06 9.77 18.46
C LEU A 141 -3.60 10.16 18.15
N GLU A 142 -2.78 10.41 19.18
CA GLU A 142 -1.40 10.94 19.04
C GLU A 142 -0.59 10.19 17.98
N LEU A 143 -0.50 8.86 18.05
CA LEU A 143 0.32 8.09 17.12
C LEU A 143 -0.21 8.13 15.70
N ALA A 144 -1.53 8.07 15.51
CA ALA A 144 -2.15 8.22 14.20
C ALA A 144 -1.89 9.60 13.58
N LEU A 145 -1.92 10.65 14.39
CA LEU A 145 -1.62 12.03 13.96
C LEU A 145 -0.14 12.19 13.58
N GLN A 146 0.78 11.49 14.26
CA GLN A 146 2.20 11.49 13.89
C GLN A 146 2.45 10.82 12.54
N VAL A 147 1.76 9.72 12.24
CA VAL A 147 1.80 9.08 10.91
C VAL A 147 1.27 10.01 9.81
N ILE A 148 0.12 10.64 10.06
CA ILE A 148 -0.46 11.63 9.11
C ILE A 148 0.47 12.83 8.93
N ARG A 149 1.10 13.33 10.00
CA ARG A 149 2.10 14.39 9.93
C ARG A 149 3.25 14.00 9.02
N ALA A 150 3.77 12.78 9.15
CA ALA A 150 4.85 12.27 8.30
C ALA A 150 4.47 12.24 6.82
N ALA A 151 3.27 11.75 6.48
CA ALA A 151 2.78 11.71 5.11
C ALA A 151 2.63 13.13 4.51
N ARG A 152 2.10 14.08 5.29
CA ARG A 152 1.95 15.49 4.89
C ARG A 152 3.30 16.16 4.58
N GLU A 153 4.29 15.96 5.42
CA GLU A 153 5.62 16.55 5.23
C GLU A 153 6.33 15.99 4.01
N VAL A 154 6.16 14.70 3.73
CA VAL A 154 6.67 14.08 2.49
C VAL A 154 5.83 14.50 1.27
N GLY A 155 4.57 14.88 1.46
CA GLY A 155 3.67 15.28 0.38
C GLY A 155 2.89 14.13 -0.26
N LEU A 156 2.73 13.00 0.42
CA LEU A 156 1.93 11.87 -0.06
C LEU A 156 0.44 12.00 0.33
N ARG A 157 -0.42 11.44 -0.50
CA ARG A 157 -1.79 11.12 -0.12
C ARG A 157 -1.79 9.90 0.80
N ILE A 158 -2.57 9.96 1.88
CA ILE A 158 -2.66 8.84 2.83
C ILE A 158 -4.12 8.47 3.11
N VAL A 159 -4.40 7.17 3.09
CA VAL A 159 -5.59 6.57 3.68
C VAL A 159 -5.14 5.87 4.96
N LEU A 160 -5.39 6.49 6.10
CA LEU A 160 -5.04 5.88 7.37
C LEU A 160 -6.12 4.87 7.75
N LEU A 161 -5.75 3.60 7.72
CA LEU A 161 -6.59 2.46 8.04
C LEU A 161 -6.48 2.20 9.55
N ARG A 162 -7.46 2.71 10.33
CA ARG A 162 -7.46 2.58 11.79
C ARG A 162 -7.77 1.14 12.19
N ALA A 163 -6.74 0.43 12.65
CA ALA A 163 -6.89 -0.97 13.03
C ALA A 163 -7.71 -1.13 14.32
N GLY A 164 -8.60 -2.10 14.32
CA GLY A 164 -9.23 -2.65 15.52
C GLY A 164 -8.48 -3.89 15.97
N TYR A 165 -8.13 -3.97 17.25
CA TYR A 165 -7.37 -5.06 17.82
C TYR A 165 -7.83 -5.32 19.26
N SER A 166 -8.13 -6.56 19.66
CA SER A 166 -8.70 -6.83 20.99
C SER A 166 -8.12 -8.04 21.72
N ARG A 167 -7.44 -8.94 21.00
CA ARG A 167 -6.95 -10.20 21.60
C ARG A 167 -5.71 -10.74 20.87
N PRO A 168 -4.86 -11.54 21.53
CA PRO A 168 -3.70 -12.18 20.90
C PRO A 168 -4.07 -13.30 19.92
N GLY A 169 -5.24 -13.92 20.10
CA GLY A 169 -5.77 -15.02 19.29
C GLY A 169 -6.86 -15.79 20.06
N TYR A 170 -7.54 -16.70 19.38
CA TYR A 170 -8.52 -17.60 20.01
C TYR A 170 -7.83 -18.53 21.00
N ARG A 171 -8.25 -18.51 22.27
CA ARG A 171 -7.64 -19.25 23.38
C ARG A 171 -6.14 -19.02 23.59
N ALA A 172 -5.56 -18.02 22.93
CA ALA A 172 -4.17 -17.67 23.13
C ALA A 172 -3.99 -16.93 24.48
N PRO A 173 -2.87 -17.16 25.20
CA PRO A 173 -2.57 -16.42 26.42
C PRO A 173 -2.36 -14.94 26.11
N GLU A 174 -2.66 -14.07 27.10
CA GLU A 174 -2.42 -12.65 26.99
C GLU A 174 -0.93 -12.37 26.73
N ASN A 175 -0.64 -11.49 25.75
CA ASN A 175 0.70 -11.01 25.48
C ASN A 175 0.79 -9.53 25.87
N PRO A 176 1.54 -9.18 26.93
CA PRO A 176 1.65 -7.80 27.40
C PRO A 176 2.14 -6.81 26.32
N ARG A 177 2.95 -7.27 25.35
CA ARG A 177 3.45 -6.43 24.25
C ARG A 177 2.38 -6.03 23.25
N GLN A 178 1.23 -6.73 23.23
CA GLN A 178 0.10 -6.39 22.36
C GLN A 178 -0.85 -5.35 22.98
N ARG A 179 -0.73 -5.05 24.28
CA ARG A 179 -1.61 -4.10 24.98
C ARG A 179 -1.66 -2.71 24.32
N ARG A 180 -0.55 -2.27 23.72
CA ARG A 180 -0.51 -1.00 23.01
C ARG A 180 -1.33 -0.96 21.71
N PHE A 181 -1.84 -2.10 21.26
CA PHE A 181 -2.67 -2.22 20.04
C PHE A 181 -4.16 -2.30 20.37
N TYR A 182 -4.54 -2.68 21.60
CA TYR A 182 -5.90 -3.04 21.95
C TYR A 182 -6.81 -1.82 22.09
N ASP A 183 -7.98 -1.90 21.46
CA ASP A 183 -9.12 -1.07 21.82
C ASP A 183 -9.98 -1.80 22.86
N ALA A 184 -10.65 -1.04 23.73
CA ALA A 184 -11.45 -1.61 24.82
C ALA A 184 -12.72 -2.31 24.33
N SER A 185 -13.30 -1.87 23.22
CA SER A 185 -14.49 -2.45 22.60
C SER A 185 -14.60 -2.03 21.12
N PRO A 186 -15.44 -2.71 20.32
CA PRO A 186 -15.68 -2.31 18.94
C PRO A 186 -16.23 -0.88 18.82
N GLU A 187 -17.07 -0.44 19.76
CA GLU A 187 -17.61 0.94 19.76
C GLU A 187 -16.50 1.96 20.07
N ALA A 188 -15.54 1.63 20.95
CA ALA A 188 -14.39 2.49 21.23
C ALA A 188 -13.50 2.64 20.00
N TRP A 189 -13.25 1.55 19.29
CA TRP A 189 -12.54 1.53 18.02
C TRP A 189 -13.24 2.41 16.96
N LEU A 190 -14.54 2.21 16.74
CA LEU A 190 -15.31 2.98 15.77
C LEU A 190 -15.37 4.48 16.13
N ARG A 191 -15.51 4.82 17.42
CA ARG A 191 -15.44 6.22 17.87
C ARG A 191 -14.08 6.83 17.58
N ALA A 192 -12.97 6.15 17.88
CA ALA A 192 -11.64 6.66 17.60
C ALA A 192 -11.41 6.90 16.08
N ALA A 193 -11.92 6.01 15.24
CA ALA A 193 -11.87 6.21 13.78
C ALA A 193 -12.72 7.42 13.33
N ALA A 194 -13.92 7.59 13.88
CA ALA A 194 -14.81 8.71 13.57
C ALA A 194 -14.20 10.06 14.05
N ASP A 195 -13.61 10.08 15.25
CA ASP A 195 -12.94 11.27 15.79
C ASP A 195 -11.74 11.66 14.92
N LEU A 196 -10.93 10.68 14.51
CA LEU A 196 -9.82 10.93 13.59
C LEU A 196 -10.32 11.50 12.27
N ARG A 197 -11.33 10.88 11.65
CA ARG A 197 -11.95 11.36 10.39
C ARG A 197 -12.47 12.80 10.52
N SER A 198 -13.07 13.15 11.66
CA SER A 198 -13.53 14.51 11.94
C SER A 198 -12.38 15.52 12.00
N ARG A 199 -11.27 15.16 12.66
CA ARG A 199 -10.09 16.04 12.80
C ARG A 199 -9.41 16.34 11.48
N ILE A 200 -9.42 15.38 10.52
CA ILE A 200 -8.73 15.54 9.24
C ILE A 200 -9.68 16.01 8.12
N ALA A 201 -10.95 16.23 8.38
CA ALA A 201 -12.00 16.46 7.38
C ALA A 201 -11.73 17.59 6.37
N ARG A 202 -10.80 18.51 6.66
CA ARG A 202 -10.41 19.62 5.78
C ARG A 202 -9.16 19.35 4.96
N ASP A 203 -8.51 18.21 5.15
CA ASP A 203 -7.30 17.85 4.43
C ASP A 203 -7.64 17.01 3.20
N PRO A 204 -7.43 17.52 1.98
CA PRO A 204 -7.80 16.80 0.76
C PRO A 204 -6.90 15.59 0.46
N LEU A 205 -5.76 15.47 1.14
CA LEU A 205 -4.81 14.39 0.94
C LEU A 205 -4.94 13.28 2.00
N VAL A 206 -5.83 13.43 2.99
CA VAL A 206 -5.96 12.47 4.09
C VAL A 206 -7.38 11.94 4.16
N THR A 207 -7.50 10.61 4.19
CA THR A 207 -8.76 9.90 4.46
C THR A 207 -8.55 8.87 5.57
N VAL A 208 -9.64 8.37 6.16
CA VAL A 208 -9.62 7.34 7.21
C VAL A 208 -10.51 6.18 6.78
N GLY A 209 -9.98 4.95 6.88
CA GLY A 209 -10.72 3.71 6.74
C GLY A 209 -10.71 2.90 8.04
N LEU A 210 -11.52 1.86 8.09
CA LEU A 210 -11.55 0.87 9.17
C LEU A 210 -10.69 -0.34 8.81
N ALA A 211 -10.04 -0.92 9.81
CA ALA A 211 -9.25 -2.11 9.62
C ALA A 211 -9.38 -3.07 10.81
N PRO A 212 -10.45 -3.89 10.91
CA PRO A 212 -10.43 -5.00 11.85
C PRO A 212 -9.23 -5.88 11.50
N HIS A 213 -8.28 -6.01 12.43
CA HIS A 213 -6.92 -6.50 12.07
C HIS A 213 -6.95 -7.84 11.33
N SER A 214 -7.60 -8.83 11.90
CA SER A 214 -7.74 -10.19 11.35
C SER A 214 -8.74 -11.00 12.20
N VAL A 215 -9.21 -12.13 11.73
CA VAL A 215 -10.04 -13.07 12.55
C VAL A 215 -9.30 -13.55 13.79
N ARG A 216 -7.97 -13.53 13.79
CA ARG A 216 -7.12 -13.83 14.95
C ARG A 216 -7.27 -12.78 16.05
N ALA A 217 -7.23 -11.52 15.67
CA ALA A 217 -7.07 -10.38 16.57
C ALA A 217 -8.39 -9.75 17.03
N VAL A 218 -9.48 -9.99 16.31
CA VAL A 218 -10.82 -9.51 16.69
C VAL A 218 -11.83 -10.65 16.67
N PRO A 219 -12.73 -10.74 17.67
CA PRO A 219 -13.79 -11.74 17.67
C PRO A 219 -14.96 -11.34 16.75
N ARG A 220 -15.86 -12.29 16.48
CA ARG A 220 -17.03 -12.13 15.60
C ARG A 220 -17.80 -10.82 15.83
N ALA A 221 -18.06 -10.45 17.09
CA ALA A 221 -18.81 -9.22 17.39
C ALA A 221 -18.21 -7.95 16.81
N TRP A 222 -16.86 -7.87 16.70
CA TRP A 222 -16.18 -6.74 16.07
C TRP A 222 -16.37 -6.72 14.55
N LEU A 223 -16.40 -7.90 13.94
CA LEU A 223 -16.64 -8.04 12.50
C LEU A 223 -18.09 -7.67 12.15
N GLU A 224 -19.04 -8.03 13.01
CA GLU A 224 -20.44 -7.62 12.88
C GLU A 224 -20.62 -6.11 12.97
N GLU A 225 -19.91 -5.43 13.88
CA GLU A 225 -19.94 -3.96 13.96
C GLU A 225 -19.26 -3.31 12.73
N ALA A 226 -18.16 -3.87 12.24
CA ALA A 226 -17.54 -3.42 11.01
C ALA A 226 -18.47 -3.57 9.80
N ALA A 227 -19.22 -4.68 9.73
CA ALA A 227 -20.19 -4.94 8.66
C ALA A 227 -21.37 -3.96 8.67
N ARG A 228 -21.76 -3.44 9.85
CA ARG A 228 -22.83 -2.43 10.00
C ARG A 228 -22.36 -1.01 9.67
N ALA A 229 -21.07 -0.81 9.52
CA ALA A 229 -20.48 0.51 9.27
C ALA A 229 -20.46 0.85 7.76
N ASP A 230 -21.63 0.93 7.15
CA ASP A 230 -21.85 1.02 5.68
C ASP A 230 -21.09 2.13 4.94
N ALA A 231 -20.70 3.20 5.62
CA ALA A 231 -20.02 4.36 4.99
C ALA A 231 -18.49 4.31 5.07
N TRP A 232 -17.94 3.15 5.42
CA TRP A 232 -16.51 3.00 5.61
C TRP A 232 -15.87 2.05 4.59
N LEU A 233 -14.68 2.44 4.17
CA LEU A 233 -13.73 1.52 3.55
C LEU A 233 -13.21 0.56 4.62
N VAL A 234 -13.16 -0.73 4.32
CA VAL A 234 -12.71 -1.76 5.26
C VAL A 234 -11.57 -2.58 4.67
N HIS A 235 -10.45 -2.62 5.36
CA HIS A 235 -9.30 -3.48 5.03
C HIS A 235 -9.05 -4.48 6.15
N MET A 236 -8.61 -5.69 5.82
CA MET A 236 -8.39 -6.73 6.82
C MET A 236 -7.38 -7.76 6.31
N HIS A 237 -6.44 -8.23 7.16
CA HIS A 237 -5.62 -9.40 6.88
C HIS A 237 -6.51 -10.66 6.89
N VAL A 238 -6.47 -11.45 5.83
CA VAL A 238 -7.36 -12.59 5.63
C VAL A 238 -6.59 -13.79 5.11
N ALA A 239 -6.66 -14.91 5.81
CA ALA A 239 -6.06 -16.18 5.38
C ALA A 239 -4.59 -16.03 4.94
N GLU A 240 -3.81 -15.27 5.71
CA GLU A 240 -2.40 -15.01 5.50
C GLU A 240 -1.57 -16.26 5.81
N GLN A 241 -1.81 -16.86 6.98
CA GLN A 241 -1.10 -18.03 7.48
C GLN A 241 -2.01 -19.28 7.52
N PRO A 242 -1.47 -20.50 7.29
CA PRO A 242 -2.24 -21.74 7.46
C PRO A 242 -2.88 -21.86 8.84
N GLU A 243 -2.15 -21.46 9.88
CA GLU A 243 -2.64 -21.50 11.27
C GLU A 243 -3.86 -20.60 11.51
N GLU A 244 -3.94 -19.45 10.83
CA GLU A 244 -5.13 -18.58 10.90
C GLU A 244 -6.39 -19.34 10.43
N VAL A 245 -6.26 -20.11 9.34
CA VAL A 245 -7.37 -20.89 8.79
C VAL A 245 -7.80 -21.98 9.78
N VAL A 246 -6.83 -22.72 10.35
CA VAL A 246 -7.09 -23.79 11.34
C VAL A 246 -7.79 -23.23 12.59
N VAL A 247 -7.28 -22.12 13.11
CA VAL A 247 -7.83 -21.46 14.31
C VAL A 247 -9.23 -20.91 14.06
N CYS A 248 -9.46 -20.28 12.91
CA CYS A 248 -10.78 -19.77 12.53
C CYS A 248 -11.81 -20.91 12.42
N GLN A 249 -11.45 -22.03 11.81
CA GLN A 249 -12.31 -23.21 11.73
C GLN A 249 -12.60 -23.81 13.14
N ALA A 250 -11.61 -23.83 14.02
CA ALA A 250 -11.80 -24.33 15.38
C ALA A 250 -12.71 -23.42 16.25
N GLU A 251 -12.70 -22.10 15.99
CA GLU A 251 -13.53 -21.13 16.73
C GLU A 251 -14.94 -21.01 16.16
N TYR A 252 -15.11 -21.01 14.83
CA TYR A 252 -16.37 -20.61 14.16
C TYR A 252 -16.95 -21.69 13.24
N ASP A 253 -16.29 -22.82 13.06
CA ASP A 253 -16.66 -23.84 12.07
C ASP A 253 -16.73 -23.25 10.64
N ARG A 254 -15.90 -22.26 10.38
CA ARG A 254 -15.79 -21.53 9.09
C ARG A 254 -14.34 -21.21 8.80
N ARG A 255 -14.02 -21.14 7.51
CA ARG A 255 -12.75 -20.55 7.06
C ARG A 255 -12.87 -19.01 7.08
N PRO A 256 -11.75 -18.27 7.10
CA PRO A 256 -11.79 -16.80 7.23
C PRO A 256 -12.72 -16.11 6.22
N VAL A 257 -12.59 -16.39 4.92
CA VAL A 257 -13.42 -15.77 3.88
C VAL A 257 -14.90 -16.18 4.01
N GLU A 258 -15.18 -17.44 4.36
CA GLU A 258 -16.55 -17.91 4.59
C GLU A 258 -17.22 -17.16 5.74
N LEU A 259 -16.49 -16.95 6.85
CA LEU A 259 -16.98 -16.17 7.99
C LEU A 259 -17.29 -14.73 7.58
N LEU A 260 -16.37 -14.07 6.86
CA LEU A 260 -16.57 -12.68 6.40
C LEU A 260 -17.75 -12.55 5.44
N ALA A 261 -17.95 -13.52 4.56
CA ALA A 261 -19.11 -13.57 3.66
C ALA A 261 -20.44 -13.76 4.42
N GLU A 262 -20.46 -14.69 5.41
CA GLU A 262 -21.62 -14.91 6.29
C GLU A 262 -22.01 -13.63 7.03
N LEU A 263 -21.04 -12.84 7.47
CA LEU A 263 -21.24 -11.58 8.18
C LEU A 263 -21.58 -10.39 7.28
N GLY A 264 -21.53 -10.55 5.96
CA GLY A 264 -21.82 -9.48 5.01
C GLY A 264 -20.72 -8.40 4.91
N LEU A 265 -19.48 -8.70 5.33
CA LEU A 265 -18.35 -7.78 5.24
C LEU A 265 -17.82 -7.64 3.81
N ILE A 266 -17.94 -8.69 3.00
CA ILE A 266 -17.42 -8.68 1.63
C ILE A 266 -18.29 -7.81 0.75
N SER A 267 -17.72 -6.70 0.29
CA SER A 267 -18.39 -5.69 -0.52
C SER A 267 -17.39 -5.02 -1.48
N PRO A 268 -17.81 -4.17 -2.42
CA PRO A 268 -16.89 -3.38 -3.25
C PRO A 268 -15.95 -2.45 -2.47
N ALA A 269 -16.30 -2.10 -1.22
CA ALA A 269 -15.49 -1.29 -0.30
C ALA A 269 -14.60 -2.13 0.63
N PHE A 270 -14.60 -3.46 0.49
CA PHE A 270 -13.77 -4.38 1.26
C PHE A 270 -12.51 -4.76 0.51
N THR A 271 -11.39 -4.75 1.23
CA THR A 271 -10.09 -5.26 0.75
C THR A 271 -9.57 -6.35 1.69
N ALA A 272 -9.46 -7.57 1.18
CA ALA A 272 -8.73 -8.63 1.86
C ALA A 272 -7.24 -8.49 1.57
N VAL A 273 -6.42 -8.37 2.60
CA VAL A 273 -4.96 -8.37 2.46
C VAL A 273 -4.46 -9.81 2.49
N HIS A 274 -3.53 -10.15 1.63
CA HIS A 274 -2.94 -11.46 1.35
C HIS A 274 -3.92 -12.44 0.68
N ALA A 275 -4.86 -13.02 1.40
CA ALA A 275 -5.78 -14.05 0.93
C ALA A 275 -5.08 -15.26 0.29
N VAL A 276 -3.87 -15.60 0.77
CA VAL A 276 -2.97 -16.63 0.22
C VAL A 276 -3.63 -18.01 0.31
N HIS A 277 -4.14 -18.37 1.51
CA HIS A 277 -4.69 -19.70 1.80
C HIS A 277 -6.19 -19.80 1.50
N THR A 278 -6.62 -19.38 0.29
CA THR A 278 -8.01 -19.45 -0.15
C THR A 278 -8.27 -20.62 -1.07
N LEU A 279 -9.43 -21.26 -0.90
CA LEU A 279 -9.96 -22.29 -1.79
C LEU A 279 -10.70 -21.65 -3.00
N PRO A 280 -10.93 -22.41 -4.10
CA PRO A 280 -11.63 -21.87 -5.27
C PRO A 280 -12.99 -21.23 -4.96
N HIS A 281 -13.82 -21.84 -4.12
CA HIS A 281 -15.13 -21.28 -3.74
C HIS A 281 -15.01 -20.01 -2.89
N GLU A 282 -13.98 -19.86 -2.06
CA GLU A 282 -13.73 -18.64 -1.29
C GLU A 282 -13.37 -17.46 -2.21
N ARG A 283 -12.67 -17.71 -3.32
CA ARG A 283 -12.37 -16.68 -4.33
C ARG A 283 -13.65 -16.19 -5.01
N GLU A 284 -14.62 -17.07 -5.24
CA GLU A 284 -15.93 -16.67 -5.75
C GLU A 284 -16.70 -15.79 -4.73
N LEU A 285 -16.56 -16.06 -3.43
CA LEU A 285 -17.14 -15.21 -2.39
C LEU A 285 -16.52 -13.80 -2.35
N LEU A 286 -15.25 -13.66 -2.76
CA LEU A 286 -14.56 -12.35 -2.84
C LEU A 286 -14.88 -11.57 -4.13
N ARG A 287 -15.75 -12.08 -5.02
CA ARG A 287 -16.13 -11.40 -6.25
C ARG A 287 -16.57 -9.95 -6.02
N GLY A 288 -15.99 -9.02 -6.77
CA GLY A 288 -16.27 -7.58 -6.69
C GLY A 288 -15.56 -6.84 -5.56
N ALA A 289 -15.02 -7.54 -4.55
CA ALA A 289 -14.12 -6.98 -3.56
C ALA A 289 -12.70 -6.84 -4.12
N SER A 290 -11.80 -6.26 -3.34
CA SER A 290 -10.38 -6.18 -3.66
C SER A 290 -9.58 -7.20 -2.85
N VAL A 291 -8.49 -7.71 -3.44
CA VAL A 291 -7.43 -8.46 -2.75
C VAL A 291 -6.12 -7.72 -2.94
N CYS A 292 -5.50 -7.33 -1.85
CA CYS A 292 -4.18 -6.72 -1.82
C CYS A 292 -3.13 -7.80 -1.62
N ALA A 293 -2.35 -8.11 -2.67
CA ALA A 293 -1.18 -8.96 -2.56
C ALA A 293 0.02 -8.16 -2.04
N CYS A 294 0.85 -8.80 -1.21
CA CYS A 294 2.08 -8.24 -0.70
C CYS A 294 3.25 -9.22 -0.96
N PRO A 295 3.57 -9.48 -2.25
CA PRO A 295 4.39 -10.62 -2.65
C PRO A 295 5.80 -10.66 -2.06
N THR A 296 6.43 -9.52 -1.79
CA THR A 296 7.75 -9.53 -1.17
C THR A 296 7.68 -9.86 0.31
N THR A 297 6.63 -9.43 1.03
CA THR A 297 6.37 -9.84 2.41
C THR A 297 5.99 -11.32 2.49
N GLU A 298 5.06 -11.76 1.63
CA GLU A 298 4.61 -13.16 1.55
C GLU A 298 5.78 -14.11 1.28
N ARG A 299 6.73 -13.69 0.45
CA ARG A 299 7.99 -14.40 0.19
C ARG A 299 8.92 -14.39 1.41
N ASP A 300 9.06 -13.24 2.06
CA ASP A 300 9.98 -13.03 3.19
C ASP A 300 9.54 -13.83 4.43
N LEU A 301 8.24 -13.91 4.67
CA LEU A 301 7.64 -14.61 5.80
C LEU A 301 7.30 -16.08 5.50
N GLY A 302 7.43 -16.50 4.23
CA GLY A 302 7.11 -17.86 3.84
C GLY A 302 5.61 -18.19 3.85
N ASP A 303 4.75 -17.18 3.64
CA ASP A 303 3.28 -17.32 3.69
C ASP A 303 2.75 -18.22 2.57
N GLY A 304 3.41 -18.20 1.42
CA GLY A 304 3.01 -18.97 0.24
C GLY A 304 2.86 -18.09 -1.01
N VAL A 305 2.12 -18.58 -1.99
CA VAL A 305 1.90 -17.88 -3.26
C VAL A 305 0.41 -17.67 -3.48
N LEU A 306 -0.01 -16.41 -3.53
CA LEU A 306 -1.39 -16.05 -3.88
C LEU A 306 -1.78 -16.63 -5.24
N ALA A 307 -2.93 -17.28 -5.33
CA ALA A 307 -3.48 -17.75 -6.60
C ALA A 307 -4.13 -16.60 -7.39
N ALA A 308 -3.32 -15.59 -7.75
CA ALA A 308 -3.79 -14.36 -8.38
C ALA A 308 -4.50 -14.61 -9.73
N ASP A 309 -4.07 -15.63 -10.50
CA ASP A 309 -4.76 -16.08 -11.69
C ASP A 309 -6.18 -16.61 -11.38
N GLY A 310 -6.36 -17.28 -10.26
CA GLY A 310 -7.65 -17.73 -9.76
C GLY A 310 -8.54 -16.59 -9.29
N MET A 311 -7.95 -15.60 -8.62
CA MET A 311 -8.66 -14.39 -8.15
C MET A 311 -9.22 -13.58 -9.34
N LEU A 312 -8.41 -13.34 -10.38
CA LEU A 312 -8.87 -12.64 -11.60
C LEU A 312 -10.03 -13.37 -12.27
N ARG A 313 -9.94 -14.70 -12.43
CA ARG A 313 -11.03 -15.50 -13.02
C ARG A 313 -12.32 -15.46 -12.19
N ALA A 314 -12.20 -15.33 -10.87
CA ALA A 314 -13.35 -15.18 -9.97
C ALA A 314 -13.95 -13.75 -10.00
N GLY A 315 -13.33 -12.78 -10.69
CA GLY A 315 -13.80 -11.40 -10.77
C GLY A 315 -13.40 -10.56 -9.55
N VAL A 316 -12.34 -10.96 -8.85
CA VAL A 316 -11.72 -10.21 -7.76
C VAL A 316 -10.81 -9.13 -8.33
N ARG A 317 -10.84 -7.92 -7.75
CA ARG A 317 -9.92 -6.84 -8.11
C ARG A 317 -8.60 -7.04 -7.38
N LEU A 318 -7.52 -7.28 -8.12
CA LEU A 318 -6.17 -7.34 -7.55
C LEU A 318 -5.56 -5.95 -7.41
N CYS A 319 -4.90 -5.72 -6.28
CA CYS A 319 -4.04 -4.57 -6.01
C CYS A 319 -2.80 -5.00 -5.21
N ILE A 320 -1.88 -4.09 -4.96
CA ILE A 320 -0.55 -4.37 -4.42
C ILE A 320 -0.26 -3.51 -3.20
N GLY A 321 0.46 -4.06 -2.22
CA GLY A 321 1.00 -3.35 -1.07
C GLY A 321 2.42 -3.80 -0.71
N THR A 322 3.16 -2.95 -0.01
CA THR A 322 4.52 -3.22 0.47
C THR A 322 4.57 -3.87 1.85
N ASP A 323 3.48 -3.77 2.61
CA ASP A 323 3.22 -4.38 3.91
C ASP A 323 4.34 -4.21 4.94
N SER A 324 5.22 -5.21 5.12
CA SER A 324 6.29 -5.21 6.13
C SER A 324 7.52 -4.37 5.74
N GLN A 325 7.47 -3.71 4.60
CA GLN A 325 8.54 -2.82 4.10
C GLN A 325 9.86 -3.52 3.79
N THR A 326 9.78 -4.80 3.38
CA THR A 326 10.95 -5.56 2.91
C THR A 326 11.60 -4.82 1.73
N THR A 327 10.81 -4.47 0.73
CA THR A 327 11.16 -3.52 -0.33
C THR A 327 10.13 -2.38 -0.40
N LEU A 328 10.50 -1.25 -1.03
CA LEU A 328 9.60 -0.13 -1.27
C LEU A 328 9.53 0.19 -2.78
N ASP A 329 9.46 -0.86 -3.60
CA ASP A 329 9.37 -0.79 -5.06
C ASP A 329 8.15 -1.61 -5.52
N LEU A 330 7.05 -0.94 -5.88
CA LEU A 330 5.85 -1.63 -6.35
C LEU A 330 6.08 -2.38 -7.68
N PHE A 331 7.08 -2.02 -8.48
CA PHE A 331 7.46 -2.84 -9.63
C PHE A 331 8.08 -4.18 -9.20
N ASP A 332 8.83 -4.21 -8.09
CA ASP A 332 9.34 -5.48 -7.54
C ASP A 332 8.19 -6.34 -7.01
N GLU A 333 7.20 -5.76 -6.34
CA GLU A 333 5.99 -6.46 -5.90
C GLU A 333 5.25 -7.09 -7.11
N LEU A 334 5.04 -6.34 -8.19
CA LEU A 334 4.39 -6.84 -9.40
C LEU A 334 5.18 -7.98 -10.05
N ARG A 335 6.51 -7.85 -10.12
CA ARG A 335 7.41 -8.89 -10.64
C ARG A 335 7.40 -10.13 -9.77
N ALA A 336 7.43 -9.96 -8.45
CA ALA A 336 7.41 -11.06 -7.48
C ALA A 336 6.11 -11.86 -7.60
N MET A 337 4.96 -11.20 -7.70
CA MET A 337 3.66 -11.86 -7.89
C MET A 337 3.62 -12.72 -9.16
N GLU A 338 3.87 -12.11 -10.31
CA GLU A 338 3.84 -12.85 -11.59
C GLU A 338 4.95 -13.90 -11.66
N GLY A 339 6.15 -13.59 -11.12
CA GLY A 339 7.29 -14.51 -11.08
C GLY A 339 7.01 -15.76 -10.25
N SER A 340 6.40 -15.61 -9.07
CA SER A 340 6.01 -16.73 -8.21
C SER A 340 4.94 -17.60 -8.87
N LEU A 341 3.98 -16.98 -9.56
CA LEU A 341 2.98 -17.73 -10.35
C LEU A 341 3.62 -18.53 -11.48
N ARG A 342 4.60 -17.97 -12.19
CA ARG A 342 5.33 -18.69 -13.25
C ARG A 342 5.98 -19.96 -12.72
N LEU A 343 6.65 -19.86 -11.56
CA LEU A 343 7.28 -21.01 -10.93
C LEU A 343 6.27 -22.05 -10.47
N THR A 344 5.17 -21.66 -9.86
CA THR A 344 4.14 -22.59 -9.36
C THR A 344 3.30 -23.19 -10.45
N ARG A 345 3.08 -22.52 -11.58
CA ARG A 345 2.29 -23.00 -12.72
C ARG A 345 3.14 -23.66 -13.81
N GLY A 346 4.47 -23.55 -13.79
CA GLY A 346 5.37 -24.11 -14.78
C GLY A 346 5.19 -23.49 -16.18
N ARG A 347 4.76 -22.23 -16.27
CA ARG A 347 4.53 -21.54 -17.55
C ARG A 347 4.81 -20.04 -17.45
N ARG A 348 5.02 -19.39 -18.61
CA ARG A 348 5.21 -17.93 -18.71
C ARG A 348 3.86 -17.22 -18.84
N ALA A 349 3.83 -15.91 -18.46
CA ALA A 349 2.66 -15.04 -18.59
C ALA A 349 1.38 -15.74 -18.06
N VAL A 350 1.33 -15.93 -16.74
CA VAL A 350 0.27 -16.73 -16.09
C VAL A 350 -1.03 -15.96 -16.00
N LEU A 351 -0.93 -14.65 -15.70
CA LEU A 351 -2.09 -13.77 -15.59
C LEU A 351 -2.74 -13.56 -16.96
N ASP A 352 -4.06 -13.60 -16.98
CA ASP A 352 -4.87 -13.43 -18.19
C ASP A 352 -4.91 -11.95 -18.61
N ALA A 353 -3.86 -11.54 -19.31
CA ALA A 353 -3.67 -10.18 -19.79
C ALA A 353 -4.13 -10.03 -21.23
N PRO A 354 -4.51 -8.82 -21.67
CA PRO A 354 -4.75 -8.55 -23.08
C PRO A 354 -3.56 -8.97 -23.95
N PRO A 355 -3.79 -9.48 -25.17
CA PRO A 355 -2.70 -9.88 -26.06
C PRO A 355 -1.86 -8.67 -26.49
N GLY A 356 -0.59 -8.93 -26.81
CA GLY A 356 0.36 -7.95 -27.30
C GLY A 356 1.54 -7.71 -26.34
N PRO A 357 2.59 -7.02 -26.82
CA PRO A 357 3.84 -6.86 -26.09
C PRO A 357 3.70 -6.14 -24.74
N ASP A 358 2.76 -5.19 -24.64
CA ASP A 358 2.51 -4.37 -23.46
C ASP A 358 1.38 -4.92 -22.54
N GLY A 359 0.61 -5.91 -22.98
CA GLY A 359 -0.63 -6.32 -22.33
C GLY A 359 -0.42 -6.71 -20.86
N LEU A 360 0.54 -7.58 -20.58
CA LEU A 360 0.84 -8.01 -19.21
C LEU A 360 1.43 -6.85 -18.36
N GLY A 361 2.29 -6.03 -18.94
CA GLY A 361 2.86 -4.86 -18.25
C GLY A 361 1.78 -3.87 -17.83
N ARG A 362 0.81 -3.58 -18.71
CA ARG A 362 -0.33 -2.70 -18.42
C ARG A 362 -1.27 -3.29 -17.37
N LEU A 363 -1.57 -4.59 -17.46
CA LEU A 363 -2.37 -5.28 -16.48
C LEU A 363 -1.71 -5.16 -15.08
N LEU A 364 -0.43 -5.47 -14.98
CA LEU A 364 0.32 -5.36 -13.72
C LEU A 364 0.36 -3.93 -13.20
N LEU A 365 0.64 -2.94 -14.07
CA LEU A 365 0.61 -1.53 -13.66
C LEU A 365 -0.75 -1.12 -13.10
N SER A 366 -1.86 -1.62 -13.64
CA SER A 366 -3.19 -1.32 -13.14
C SER A 366 -3.41 -1.78 -11.68
N PHE A 367 -2.74 -2.84 -11.24
CA PHE A 367 -2.81 -3.32 -9.85
C PHE A 367 -2.13 -2.34 -8.87
N ALA A 368 -1.05 -1.71 -9.30
CA ALA A 368 -0.31 -0.71 -8.52
C ALA A 368 -0.79 0.74 -8.78
N SER A 369 -1.89 0.95 -9.49
CA SER A 369 -2.39 2.28 -9.82
C SER A 369 -3.93 2.35 -9.72
N GLU A 370 -4.67 2.16 -10.79
CA GLU A 370 -6.14 2.30 -10.81
C GLU A 370 -6.86 1.38 -9.83
N ASN A 371 -6.47 0.10 -9.77
CA ASN A 371 -7.07 -0.85 -8.83
C ASN A 371 -6.72 -0.50 -7.38
N GLY A 372 -5.50 -0.02 -7.14
CA GLY A 372 -5.07 0.48 -5.84
C GLY A 372 -5.90 1.67 -5.37
N ALA A 373 -6.10 2.66 -6.24
CA ALA A 373 -6.93 3.84 -5.93
C ALA A 373 -8.38 3.44 -5.61
N ARG A 374 -8.95 2.50 -6.38
CA ARG A 374 -10.29 1.95 -6.12
C ARG A 374 -10.36 1.20 -4.79
N ALA A 375 -9.34 0.39 -4.46
CA ALA A 375 -9.27 -0.35 -3.20
C ALA A 375 -9.18 0.58 -1.98
N LEU A 376 -8.54 1.74 -2.13
CA LEU A 376 -8.44 2.78 -1.11
C LEU A 376 -9.60 3.80 -1.13
N GLY A 377 -10.51 3.72 -2.09
CA GLY A 377 -11.63 4.64 -2.21
C GLY A 377 -11.21 6.10 -2.46
N VAL A 378 -10.07 6.31 -3.11
CA VAL A 378 -9.52 7.65 -3.40
C VAL A 378 -9.52 7.94 -4.90
N PRO A 379 -9.56 9.22 -5.32
CA PRO A 379 -9.37 9.57 -6.71
C PRO A 379 -7.93 9.35 -7.14
N GLY A 380 -7.69 9.04 -8.41
CA GLY A 380 -6.35 8.87 -8.99
C GLY A 380 -6.10 7.47 -9.56
N GLY A 381 -4.82 7.11 -9.70
CA GLY A 381 -4.39 5.83 -10.27
C GLY A 381 -4.52 5.73 -11.80
N SER A 382 -5.06 6.76 -12.46
CA SER A 382 -5.11 6.88 -13.92
C SER A 382 -5.04 8.35 -14.34
N LEU A 383 -4.52 8.61 -15.54
CA LEU A 383 -4.43 9.97 -16.09
C LEU A 383 -5.57 10.18 -17.10
N HIS A 384 -6.56 10.95 -16.71
CA HIS A 384 -7.72 11.33 -17.54
C HIS A 384 -8.29 12.67 -17.07
N PRO A 385 -9.16 13.33 -17.86
CA PRO A 385 -9.79 14.59 -17.43
C PRO A 385 -10.56 14.41 -16.12
N GLY A 386 -10.32 15.32 -15.16
CA GLY A 386 -10.96 15.30 -13.82
C GLY A 386 -10.20 14.50 -12.75
N ALA A 387 -9.22 13.67 -13.12
CA ALA A 387 -8.36 12.99 -12.14
C ALA A 387 -7.41 13.99 -11.44
N PRO A 388 -6.96 13.74 -10.22
CA PRO A 388 -5.85 14.48 -9.64
C PRO A 388 -4.57 14.24 -10.46
N ALA A 389 -3.72 15.24 -10.54
CA ALA A 389 -2.39 15.12 -11.16
C ALA A 389 -1.41 14.44 -10.19
N ASP A 390 -1.77 13.21 -9.79
CA ASP A 390 -0.93 12.26 -9.07
C ASP A 390 -0.21 11.42 -10.14
N LEU A 391 1.08 11.67 -10.34
CA LEU A 391 1.83 11.14 -11.48
C LEU A 391 3.32 11.01 -11.18
N PHE A 392 4.00 10.18 -11.95
CA PHE A 392 5.47 10.11 -11.95
C PHE A 392 6.02 10.03 -13.36
N THR A 393 7.32 10.35 -13.51
CA THR A 393 8.06 10.21 -14.76
C THR A 393 9.13 9.15 -14.64
N VAL A 394 9.30 8.39 -15.72
CA VAL A 394 10.40 7.42 -15.88
C VAL A 394 11.42 8.00 -16.88
N ASP A 395 12.69 8.01 -16.52
CA ASP A 395 13.78 8.42 -17.38
C ASP A 395 14.01 7.38 -18.48
N LEU A 396 13.71 7.72 -19.73
CA LEU A 396 13.90 6.85 -20.90
C LEU A 396 15.36 6.68 -21.30
N ASP A 397 16.28 7.52 -20.79
CA ASP A 397 17.72 7.37 -20.98
C ASP A 397 18.36 6.43 -19.93
N HIS A 398 17.59 5.97 -18.94
CA HIS A 398 18.10 5.03 -17.97
C HIS A 398 18.58 3.74 -18.67
N PRO A 399 19.80 3.23 -18.36
CA PRO A 399 20.38 2.07 -19.07
C PRO A 399 19.49 0.83 -19.11
N SER A 400 18.66 0.60 -18.09
CA SER A 400 17.73 -0.54 -18.03
C SER A 400 16.61 -0.48 -19.07
N LEU A 401 16.37 0.68 -19.69
CA LEU A 401 15.36 0.88 -20.73
C LEU A 401 15.95 1.03 -22.13
N ALA A 402 17.27 0.90 -22.26
CA ALA A 402 17.93 0.95 -23.57
C ALA A 402 17.35 -0.11 -24.52
N GLY A 403 16.87 0.34 -25.68
CA GLY A 403 16.23 -0.54 -26.66
C GLY A 403 14.75 -0.82 -26.43
N ALA A 404 14.11 -0.24 -25.41
CA ALA A 404 12.67 -0.33 -25.23
C ALA A 404 11.95 0.28 -26.44
N SER A 405 11.00 -0.47 -27.02
CA SER A 405 10.20 0.00 -28.14
C SER A 405 8.87 0.59 -27.63
N ARG A 406 8.24 1.43 -28.45
CA ARG A 406 6.91 1.97 -28.13
C ARG A 406 5.88 0.88 -27.81
N GLU A 407 5.91 -0.22 -28.54
CA GLU A 407 4.94 -1.32 -28.42
C GLU A 407 5.07 -2.11 -27.12
N SER A 408 6.23 -2.01 -26.44
CA SER A 408 6.54 -2.71 -25.19
C SER A 408 7.02 -1.77 -24.09
N LEU A 409 6.74 -0.47 -24.20
CA LEU A 409 7.33 0.54 -23.30
C LEU A 409 6.88 0.36 -21.85
N VAL A 410 5.58 0.17 -21.62
CA VAL A 410 5.05 -0.05 -20.26
C VAL A 410 5.54 -1.38 -19.69
N ALA A 411 5.58 -2.44 -20.50
CA ALA A 411 6.14 -3.72 -20.09
C ALA A 411 7.64 -3.61 -19.76
N SER A 412 8.40 -2.85 -20.57
CA SER A 412 9.83 -2.59 -20.31
C SER A 412 10.02 -1.87 -18.97
N VAL A 413 9.17 -0.90 -18.64
CA VAL A 413 9.20 -0.24 -17.32
C VAL A 413 8.88 -1.23 -16.21
N VAL A 414 7.73 -1.91 -16.28
CA VAL A 414 7.26 -2.81 -15.22
C VAL A 414 8.26 -3.95 -14.97
N PHE A 415 8.81 -4.56 -16.03
CA PHE A 415 9.71 -5.71 -15.89
C PHE A 415 11.20 -5.36 -15.81
N GLY A 416 11.62 -4.17 -16.27
CA GLY A 416 13.02 -3.83 -16.41
C GLY A 416 13.51 -2.61 -15.64
N ALA A 417 12.64 -1.63 -15.35
CA ALA A 417 13.09 -0.42 -14.66
C ALA A 417 13.25 -0.64 -13.14
N PRO A 418 14.36 -0.24 -12.53
CA PRO A 418 14.49 -0.10 -11.09
C PRO A 418 13.81 1.21 -10.64
N ALA A 419 13.53 1.35 -9.32
CA ALA A 419 13.05 2.62 -8.76
C ALA A 419 13.95 3.82 -9.09
N ALA A 420 15.28 3.59 -9.28
CA ALA A 420 16.22 4.62 -9.68
C ALA A 420 15.98 5.22 -11.09
N ALA A 421 15.16 4.58 -11.92
CA ALA A 421 14.71 5.12 -13.20
C ALA A 421 13.57 6.14 -13.06
N ILE A 422 12.96 6.26 -11.88
CA ILE A 422 11.94 7.26 -11.58
C ILE A 422 12.61 8.60 -11.35
N ARG A 423 12.23 9.62 -12.12
CA ARG A 423 12.87 10.93 -12.09
C ARG A 423 12.09 11.96 -11.30
N ASP A 424 10.81 12.12 -11.61
CA ASP A 424 9.97 13.13 -10.99
C ASP A 424 8.68 12.51 -10.49
N VAL A 425 8.16 12.98 -9.35
CA VAL A 425 6.89 12.54 -8.77
C VAL A 425 6.08 13.75 -8.35
N ALA A 426 4.81 13.78 -8.71
CA ALA A 426 3.89 14.83 -8.30
C ALA A 426 2.65 14.25 -7.62
N VAL A 427 2.19 14.94 -6.58
CA VAL A 427 0.92 14.67 -5.88
C VAL A 427 0.05 15.92 -6.01
N GLN A 428 -1.16 15.73 -6.48
CA GLN A 428 -2.09 16.84 -6.76
C GLN A 428 -1.42 18.00 -7.56
N GLY A 429 -0.60 17.62 -8.55
CA GLY A 429 0.11 18.55 -9.41
C GLY A 429 1.30 19.26 -8.76
N LEU A 430 1.64 19.00 -7.52
CA LEU A 430 2.83 19.54 -6.84
C LEU A 430 3.97 18.53 -6.91
N TRP A 431 5.12 18.97 -7.41
CA TRP A 431 6.30 18.12 -7.45
C TRP A 431 6.81 17.85 -6.03
N VAL A 432 6.84 16.58 -5.62
CA VAL A 432 7.40 16.11 -4.35
C VAL A 432 8.79 15.53 -4.54
N VAL A 433 9.06 14.94 -5.71
CA VAL A 433 10.39 14.48 -6.14
C VAL A 433 10.75 15.18 -7.46
N ARG A 434 11.98 15.65 -7.58
CA ARG A 434 12.54 16.22 -8.82
C ARG A 434 13.95 15.67 -9.06
N ASP A 435 14.22 15.23 -10.28
CA ASP A 435 15.50 14.67 -10.68
C ASP A 435 16.01 13.58 -9.71
N GLY A 436 15.09 12.67 -9.27
CA GLY A 436 15.36 11.61 -8.34
C GLY A 436 15.64 12.05 -6.89
N ARG A 437 15.33 13.31 -6.53
CA ARG A 437 15.62 13.88 -5.21
C ARG A 437 14.37 14.40 -4.50
N HIS A 438 14.33 14.15 -3.22
CA HIS A 438 13.32 14.73 -2.32
C HIS A 438 14.00 15.69 -1.35
N PRO A 439 13.43 16.89 -1.07
CA PRO A 439 14.07 17.90 -0.21
C PRO A 439 14.44 17.42 1.19
N LEU A 440 13.66 16.50 1.75
CA LEU A 440 13.87 15.97 3.10
C LEU A 440 14.82 14.76 3.17
N ALA A 441 15.36 14.27 2.04
CA ALA A 441 16.05 12.96 1.99
C ALA A 441 17.25 12.87 2.96
N GLU A 442 18.09 13.88 2.99
CA GLU A 442 19.30 13.89 3.83
C GLU A 442 18.97 14.01 5.34
N GLU A 443 18.06 14.92 5.68
CA GLU A 443 17.63 15.13 7.06
C GLU A 443 16.91 13.90 7.61
N SER A 444 15.94 13.37 6.85
CA SER A 444 15.17 12.19 7.23
C SER A 444 16.08 10.98 7.42
N GLY A 445 17.01 10.74 6.49
CA GLY A 445 17.95 9.62 6.59
C GLY A 445 18.83 9.69 7.84
N ARG A 446 19.33 10.89 8.22
CA ARG A 446 20.11 11.07 9.46
C ARG A 446 19.27 10.80 10.71
N ALA A 447 18.08 11.38 10.79
CA ALA A 447 17.19 11.22 11.95
C ALA A 447 16.73 9.76 12.11
N TYR A 448 16.40 9.10 10.99
CA TYR A 448 16.03 7.70 10.98
C TYR A 448 17.18 6.76 11.37
N ALA A 449 18.41 7.03 10.93
CA ALA A 449 19.58 6.25 11.35
C ALA A 449 19.81 6.33 12.86
N GLU A 450 19.60 7.52 13.49
CA GLU A 450 19.64 7.68 14.93
C GLU A 450 18.51 6.92 15.64
N LEU A 451 17.28 7.00 15.12
CA LEU A 451 16.16 6.20 15.61
C LEU A 451 16.47 4.71 15.60
N CYS A 452 17.01 4.18 14.52
CA CYS A 452 17.36 2.77 14.41
C CYS A 452 18.42 2.34 15.43
N ARG A 453 19.42 3.20 15.70
CA ARG A 453 20.40 2.93 16.77
C ARG A 453 19.71 2.83 18.14
N ARG A 454 18.77 3.72 18.43
CA ARG A 454 18.01 3.72 19.69
C ARG A 454 17.10 2.48 19.83
N VAL A 455 16.38 2.13 18.77
CA VAL A 455 15.42 1.01 18.77
C VAL A 455 16.11 -0.34 18.94
N PHE A 456 17.30 -0.50 18.39
CA PHE A 456 18.08 -1.75 18.41
C PHE A 456 19.39 -1.63 19.22
N ALA A 457 19.44 -0.68 20.16
CA ALA A 457 20.51 -0.68 21.14
C ALA A 457 20.51 -2.00 21.93
N PRO A 458 21.70 -2.56 22.22
CA PRO A 458 21.84 -3.83 22.94
C PRO A 458 21.27 -3.76 24.37
#